data_677cda01b1d7cc60f92f47d9d088b20e
#
_entry.id   677cda01b1d7cc60f92f47d9d088b20e
#
_cell.length_a   1.000
_cell.length_b   1.000
_cell.length_c   1.000
_cell.angle_alpha   90.00
_cell.angle_beta   90.00
_cell.angle_gamma   90.00
#
_symmetry.space_group_name_H-M   'P 1'
#
loop_
_entity.id
_entity.type
_entity.pdbx_description
1 polymer ?
#
loop_
_entity_poly.entity_id
_entity_poly.type
_entity_poly.pdbx_seq_one_letter_code
_entity_poly.pdbx_strand_id
1 'polypeptide(L)'
;MVMIFPCFRRVNVWAVALLAAGAVASCAELPSSQQPVQSSNPSVTYNYRTDQELLQANQNATTYCNQYQTAPRTANITNNSDGSKAVVFECVRTTFPAPPPTPPNLSYTYRTDQELVQASQTAGAYCLKYGSQPMTSSTMTNPNGTRTVTFQCGLR
;
A
#
# COMPACT_ATOMS: atom_id res chain seq x y z
N MET A 1 -13.35 -22.67 9.88
CA MET A 1 -14.57 -23.51 9.81
C MET A 1 -14.92 -23.65 8.35
N VAL A 2 -14.49 -24.72 7.72
CA VAL A 2 -14.61 -24.99 6.28
C VAL A 2 -15.84 -25.85 6.07
N MET A 3 -16.85 -25.33 5.39
CA MET A 3 -18.04 -26.12 5.00
C MET A 3 -17.76 -26.81 3.67
N ILE A 4 -17.64 -28.13 3.75
CA ILE A 4 -17.56 -29.03 2.60
C ILE A 4 -18.98 -29.45 2.26
N PHE A 5 -19.48 -29.09 1.06
CA PHE A 5 -20.76 -29.60 0.54
C PHE A 5 -20.52 -30.90 -0.19
N PRO A 6 -21.20 -32.00 0.17
CA PRO A 6 -21.13 -33.24 -0.60
C PRO A 6 -22.05 -33.19 -1.81
N CYS A 7 -21.47 -33.44 -2.98
CA CYS A 7 -22.18 -33.62 -4.24
C CYS A 7 -22.93 -34.98 -4.21
N PHE A 8 -24.26 -34.92 -4.05
CA PHE A 8 -25.11 -36.09 -4.06
C PHE A 8 -25.30 -36.60 -5.51
N ARG A 9 -24.65 -37.73 -5.78
CA ARG A 9 -24.79 -38.49 -7.01
C ARG A 9 -26.02 -39.38 -6.91
N ARG A 10 -27.14 -39.01 -7.55
CA ARG A 10 -28.27 -39.96 -7.79
C ARG A 10 -27.96 -40.81 -9.01
N VAL A 11 -27.75 -42.09 -8.76
CA VAL A 11 -27.71 -43.12 -9.76
C VAL A 11 -29.14 -43.59 -10.01
N ASN A 12 -29.69 -43.35 -11.20
CA ASN A 12 -30.87 -44.08 -11.68
C ASN A 12 -30.42 -45.05 -12.77
N VAL A 13 -30.48 -46.33 -12.42
CA VAL A 13 -30.30 -47.48 -13.32
C VAL A 13 -31.63 -47.68 -14.06
N TRP A 14 -31.66 -47.53 -15.39
CA TRP A 14 -32.53 -48.28 -16.29
C TRP A 14 -31.80 -48.41 -17.61
N ALA A 15 -31.61 -49.68 -18.00
CA ALA A 15 -30.99 -50.13 -19.19
C ALA A 15 -31.80 -49.80 -20.46
N VAL A 16 -31.15 -49.63 -21.60
CA VAL A 16 -31.31 -50.37 -22.88
C VAL A 16 -30.46 -49.74 -23.99
N ALA A 17 -29.51 -50.50 -24.45
CA ALA A 17 -29.01 -50.75 -25.80
C ALA A 17 -28.83 -49.68 -26.88
N LEU A 18 -27.59 -49.67 -27.46
CA LEU A 18 -27.21 -49.51 -28.88
C LEU A 18 -27.20 -48.08 -29.46
N LEU A 19 -26.02 -47.54 -29.71
CA LEU A 19 -25.38 -47.36 -31.03
C LEU A 19 -24.13 -46.48 -30.86
N ALA A 20 -23.05 -46.97 -31.42
CA ALA A 20 -21.77 -46.30 -31.50
C ALA A 20 -21.84 -45.01 -32.37
N ALA A 21 -21.49 -43.88 -31.81
CA ALA A 21 -20.98 -42.74 -32.56
C ALA A 21 -19.93 -42.04 -31.67
N GLY A 22 -18.69 -42.11 -32.09
CA GLY A 22 -17.56 -41.49 -31.38
C GLY A 22 -17.72 -39.95 -31.39
N ALA A 23 -18.05 -39.44 -30.26
CA ALA A 23 -17.87 -38.02 -29.95
C ALA A 23 -16.63 -37.89 -29.05
N VAL A 24 -15.48 -37.61 -29.66
CA VAL A 24 -14.32 -37.08 -28.95
C VAL A 24 -14.75 -35.76 -28.31
N ALA A 25 -15.21 -35.81 -27.07
CA ALA A 25 -15.37 -34.62 -26.26
C ALA A 25 -13.97 -34.05 -26.00
N SER A 26 -13.52 -33.16 -26.88
CA SER A 26 -12.43 -32.26 -26.58
C SER A 26 -12.86 -31.44 -25.36
N CYS A 27 -12.34 -31.80 -24.18
CA CYS A 27 -12.31 -30.88 -23.07
C CYS A 27 -11.43 -29.69 -23.49
N ALA A 28 -12.06 -28.65 -24.05
CA ALA A 28 -11.44 -27.37 -24.16
C ALA A 28 -11.21 -26.93 -22.72
N GLU A 29 -9.97 -27.01 -22.24
CA GLU A 29 -9.55 -26.32 -21.03
C GLU A 29 -9.84 -24.85 -21.27
N LEU A 30 -10.88 -24.33 -20.62
CA LEU A 30 -11.06 -22.88 -20.51
C LEU A 30 -9.75 -22.33 -19.92
N PRO A 31 -9.15 -21.30 -20.57
CA PRO A 31 -8.04 -20.63 -19.95
C PRO A 31 -8.49 -20.16 -18.57
N SER A 32 -7.85 -20.67 -17.53
CA SER A 32 -8.00 -20.15 -16.18
C SER A 32 -7.82 -18.65 -16.28
N SER A 33 -8.91 -17.90 -16.17
CA SER A 33 -8.82 -16.47 -15.94
C SER A 33 -8.07 -16.35 -14.62
N GLN A 34 -6.78 -16.06 -14.69
CA GLN A 34 -6.00 -15.66 -13.55
C GLN A 34 -6.62 -14.33 -13.09
N GLN A 35 -7.67 -14.43 -12.27
CA GLN A 35 -8.08 -13.30 -11.49
C GLN A 35 -6.85 -12.86 -10.71
N PRO A 36 -6.40 -11.59 -10.87
CA PRO A 36 -5.34 -11.08 -10.04
C PRO A 36 -5.79 -11.31 -8.60
N VAL A 37 -5.03 -12.12 -7.87
CA VAL A 37 -5.22 -12.27 -6.43
C VAL A 37 -4.98 -10.87 -5.89
N GLN A 38 -6.05 -10.13 -5.65
CA GLN A 38 -5.97 -8.89 -4.88
C GLN A 38 -5.47 -9.33 -3.51
N SER A 39 -4.16 -9.26 -3.31
CA SER A 39 -3.61 -9.25 -1.97
C SER A 39 -4.16 -7.99 -1.33
N SER A 40 -5.23 -8.12 -0.55
CA SER A 40 -5.77 -7.02 0.23
C SER A 40 -4.78 -6.70 1.35
N ASN A 41 -3.72 -5.97 0.98
CA ASN A 41 -2.86 -5.36 2.00
C ASN A 41 -3.72 -4.41 2.83
N PRO A 42 -3.56 -4.39 4.15
CA PRO A 42 -4.23 -3.40 4.98
C PRO A 42 -3.99 -2.01 4.40
N SER A 43 -5.04 -1.21 4.31
CA SER A 43 -4.95 0.16 3.78
C SER A 43 -5.69 1.13 4.70
N VAL A 44 -5.28 2.39 4.68
CA VAL A 44 -5.89 3.46 5.46
C VAL A 44 -5.95 4.74 4.63
N THR A 45 -7.04 5.49 4.78
CA THR A 45 -7.28 6.75 4.05
C THR A 45 -7.36 7.91 5.03
N TYR A 46 -6.70 9.02 4.69
CA TYR A 46 -6.76 10.28 5.44
C TYR A 46 -7.12 11.42 4.51
N ASN A 47 -7.96 12.33 5.00
CA ASN A 47 -8.23 13.62 4.35
C ASN A 47 -7.25 14.67 4.90
N TYR A 48 -6.82 15.59 4.03
CA TYR A 48 -5.90 16.67 4.39
C TYR A 48 -6.13 17.90 3.50
N ARG A 49 -5.69 19.06 3.94
CA ARG A 49 -5.72 20.34 3.21
C ARG A 49 -4.36 21.01 3.15
N THR A 50 -3.49 20.69 4.08
CA THR A 50 -2.16 21.29 4.24
C THR A 50 -1.06 20.23 4.21
N ASP A 51 0.16 20.67 3.89
CA ASP A 51 1.34 19.79 3.94
C ASP A 51 1.57 19.21 5.34
N GLN A 52 1.29 20.00 6.38
CA GLN A 52 1.44 19.56 7.77
C GLN A 52 0.46 18.43 8.11
N GLU A 53 -0.79 18.54 7.64
CA GLU A 53 -1.78 17.47 7.81
C GLU A 53 -1.40 16.21 7.03
N LEU A 54 -0.82 16.37 5.83
CA LEU A 54 -0.33 15.23 5.04
C LEU A 54 0.84 14.52 5.73
N LEU A 55 1.77 15.26 6.33
CA LEU A 55 2.86 14.68 7.13
C LEU A 55 2.31 13.93 8.35
N GLN A 56 1.31 14.50 9.03
CA GLN A 56 0.64 13.84 10.16
C GLN A 56 -0.08 12.56 9.70
N ALA A 57 -0.76 12.60 8.54
CA ALA A 57 -1.41 11.43 7.95
C ALA A 57 -0.39 10.31 7.67
N ASN A 58 0.79 10.65 7.14
CA ASN A 58 1.86 9.66 6.92
C ASN A 58 2.40 9.07 8.24
N GLN A 59 2.54 9.85 9.30
CA GLN A 59 2.93 9.35 10.63
C GLN A 59 1.88 8.39 11.21
N ASN A 60 0.60 8.75 11.08
CA ASN A 60 -0.51 7.90 11.52
C ASN A 60 -0.56 6.59 10.71
N ALA A 61 -0.34 6.67 9.38
CA ALA A 61 -0.24 5.49 8.51
C ALA A 61 0.94 4.59 8.91
N THR A 62 2.08 5.17 9.29
CA THR A 62 3.24 4.42 9.79
C THR A 62 2.86 3.66 11.07
N THR A 63 2.20 4.32 12.02
CA THR A 63 1.73 3.69 13.25
C THR A 63 0.73 2.56 12.97
N TYR A 64 -0.19 2.78 12.04
CA TYR A 64 -1.16 1.76 11.61
C TYR A 64 -0.47 0.55 10.95
N CYS A 65 0.41 0.79 9.97
CA CYS A 65 1.08 -0.30 9.25
C CYS A 65 2.06 -1.09 10.13
N ASN A 66 2.67 -0.46 11.15
CA ASN A 66 3.56 -1.13 12.09
C ASN A 66 2.85 -2.26 12.88
N GLN A 67 1.53 -2.18 13.08
CA GLN A 67 0.75 -3.26 13.70
C GLN A 67 0.78 -4.56 12.86
N TYR A 68 1.04 -4.44 11.56
CA TYR A 68 1.16 -5.56 10.61
C TYR A 68 2.61 -5.86 10.22
N GLN A 69 3.59 -5.26 10.90
CA GLN A 69 5.04 -5.39 10.59
C GLN A 69 5.36 -4.99 9.13
N THR A 70 4.68 -3.95 8.65
CA THR A 70 4.79 -3.41 7.29
C THR A 70 5.04 -1.91 7.35
N ALA A 71 5.35 -1.30 6.20
CA ALA A 71 5.50 0.14 6.08
C ALA A 71 4.43 0.73 5.13
N PRO A 72 4.00 1.99 5.35
CA PRO A 72 3.05 2.64 4.47
C PRO A 72 3.68 2.97 3.12
N ARG A 73 2.94 2.69 2.05
CA ARG A 73 3.21 3.15 0.70
C ARG A 73 2.02 3.95 0.21
N THR A 74 2.24 5.14 -0.34
CA THR A 74 1.15 5.91 -0.95
C THR A 74 0.64 5.19 -2.19
N ALA A 75 -0.62 4.78 -2.14
CA ALA A 75 -1.30 4.12 -3.25
C ALA A 75 -1.98 5.13 -4.18
N ASN A 76 -2.63 6.14 -3.60
CA ASN A 76 -3.37 7.15 -4.35
C ASN A 76 -3.48 8.47 -3.60
N ILE A 77 -3.58 9.58 -4.36
CA ILE A 77 -3.96 10.90 -3.87
C ILE A 77 -5.06 11.44 -4.77
N THR A 78 -6.20 11.84 -4.20
CA THR A 78 -7.36 12.37 -4.92
C THR A 78 -7.76 13.74 -4.38
N ASN A 79 -8.36 14.56 -5.24
CA ASN A 79 -8.96 15.84 -4.85
C ASN A 79 -10.45 15.62 -4.57
N ASN A 80 -10.94 16.14 -3.46
CA ASN A 80 -12.33 16.13 -3.08
C ASN A 80 -13.04 17.40 -3.60
N SER A 81 -14.35 17.34 -3.75
CA SER A 81 -15.17 18.47 -4.20
C SER A 81 -15.20 19.65 -3.23
N ASP A 82 -14.87 19.43 -1.94
CA ASP A 82 -14.81 20.44 -0.88
C ASP A 82 -13.45 21.17 -0.79
N GLY A 83 -12.54 20.91 -1.76
CA GLY A 83 -11.20 21.47 -1.80
C GLY A 83 -10.18 20.77 -0.89
N SER A 84 -10.58 19.76 -0.13
CA SER A 84 -9.65 18.86 0.55
C SER A 84 -9.07 17.84 -0.42
N LYS A 85 -8.04 17.13 0.03
CA LYS A 85 -7.46 15.98 -0.68
C LYS A 85 -7.58 14.74 0.19
N ALA A 86 -7.65 13.57 -0.43
CA ALA A 86 -7.57 12.29 0.27
C ALA A 86 -6.31 11.54 -0.17
N VAL A 87 -5.57 10.99 0.79
CA VAL A 87 -4.43 10.11 0.55
C VAL A 87 -4.75 8.70 1.04
N VAL A 88 -4.46 7.72 0.21
CA VAL A 88 -4.59 6.29 0.53
C VAL A 88 -3.20 5.71 0.73
N PHE A 89 -2.96 5.10 1.88
CA PHE A 89 -1.76 4.34 2.17
C PHE A 89 -2.07 2.85 2.20
N GLU A 90 -1.23 2.05 1.54
CA GLU A 90 -1.21 0.60 1.63
C GLU A 90 -0.05 0.16 2.51
N CYS A 91 -0.27 -0.82 3.36
CA CYS A 91 0.77 -1.42 4.18
C CYS A 91 1.50 -2.51 3.39
N VAL A 92 2.75 -2.26 3.03
CA VAL A 92 3.55 -3.18 2.21
C VAL A 92 4.79 -3.65 2.95
N ARG A 93 5.23 -4.89 2.69
CA ARG A 93 6.53 -5.37 3.18
C ARG A 93 7.62 -4.66 2.40
N THR A 94 8.52 -3.98 3.11
CA THR A 94 9.66 -3.30 2.49
C THR A 94 10.95 -3.93 2.97
N THR A 95 11.82 -4.28 2.03
CA THR A 95 13.23 -4.54 2.32
C THR A 95 13.96 -3.21 2.18
N PHE A 96 14.32 -2.59 3.28
CA PHE A 96 15.10 -1.34 3.24
C PHE A 96 16.56 -1.66 2.98
N PRO A 97 17.19 -1.08 1.94
CA PRO A 97 18.64 -1.09 1.81
C PRO A 97 19.24 -0.34 2.99
N ALA A 98 20.43 -0.77 3.46
CA ALA A 98 21.13 -0.10 4.55
C ALA A 98 21.42 1.35 4.17
N PRO A 99 20.93 2.35 4.92
CA PRO A 99 21.18 3.74 4.59
C PRO A 99 22.63 4.13 4.84
N PRO A 100 23.17 5.07 4.06
CA PRO A 100 24.51 5.63 4.29
C PRO A 100 24.57 6.41 5.60
N PRO A 101 25.74 6.56 6.23
CA PRO A 101 25.93 7.41 7.40
C PRO A 101 25.69 8.88 7.00
N THR A 102 24.69 9.53 7.55
CA THR A 102 24.26 10.86 7.14
C THR A 102 23.97 11.76 8.34
N PRO A 103 24.03 13.09 8.18
CA PRO A 103 23.93 14.09 9.24
C PRO A 103 22.56 14.06 9.95
N PRO A 104 22.49 14.64 11.17
CA PRO A 104 21.29 14.62 12.00
C PRO A 104 20.07 15.34 11.42
N ASN A 105 20.25 16.15 10.38
CA ASN A 105 19.18 16.88 9.69
C ASN A 105 19.04 16.36 8.26
N LEU A 106 17.83 15.91 7.94
CA LEU A 106 17.47 15.38 6.61
C LEU A 106 16.61 16.42 5.89
N SER A 107 17.15 17.07 4.87
CA SER A 107 16.41 18.07 4.08
C SER A 107 16.08 17.54 2.71
N TYR A 108 14.81 17.69 2.31
CA TYR A 108 14.29 17.25 1.02
C TYR A 108 13.56 18.40 0.34
N THR A 109 13.83 18.58 -0.95
CA THR A 109 13.08 19.52 -1.81
C THR A 109 12.00 18.76 -2.54
N TYR A 110 10.78 19.31 -2.60
CA TYR A 110 9.63 18.70 -3.24
C TYR A 110 8.77 19.73 -3.97
N ARG A 111 7.98 19.27 -4.94
CA ARG A 111 7.01 20.07 -5.70
C ARG A 111 5.60 19.54 -5.55
N THR A 112 5.47 18.25 -5.31
CA THR A 112 4.20 17.53 -5.24
C THR A 112 3.98 16.91 -3.87
N ASP A 113 2.72 16.66 -3.53
CA ASP A 113 2.35 15.99 -2.28
C ASP A 113 2.93 14.58 -2.22
N GLN A 114 3.01 13.89 -3.37
CA GLN A 114 3.61 12.56 -3.50
C GLN A 114 5.10 12.58 -3.09
N GLU A 115 5.85 13.55 -3.59
CA GLU A 115 7.26 13.72 -3.22
C GLU A 115 7.45 14.04 -1.73
N LEU A 116 6.55 14.85 -1.14
CA LEU A 116 6.57 15.14 0.28
C LEU A 116 6.37 13.88 1.14
N VAL A 117 5.39 13.05 0.78
CA VAL A 117 5.16 11.78 1.48
C VAL A 117 6.36 10.86 1.33
N GLN A 118 6.94 10.75 0.14
CA GLN A 118 8.13 9.93 -0.10
C GLN A 118 9.34 10.43 0.73
N ALA A 119 9.54 11.75 0.82
CA ALA A 119 10.57 12.34 1.68
C ALA A 119 10.35 11.98 3.15
N SER A 120 9.11 12.09 3.64
CA SER A 120 8.75 11.70 5.01
C SER A 120 8.98 10.21 5.30
N GLN A 121 8.61 9.33 4.37
CA GLN A 121 8.84 7.89 4.49
C GLN A 121 10.34 7.56 4.50
N THR A 122 11.12 8.23 3.65
CA THR A 122 12.58 8.06 3.61
C THR A 122 13.24 8.52 4.91
N ALA A 123 12.83 9.68 5.43
CA ALA A 123 13.29 10.17 6.73
C ALA A 123 12.89 9.21 7.86
N GLY A 124 11.67 8.65 7.81
CA GLY A 124 11.18 7.66 8.75
C GLY A 124 12.05 6.42 8.78
N ALA A 125 12.33 5.83 7.62
CA ALA A 125 13.18 4.65 7.49
C ALA A 125 14.60 4.91 8.02
N TYR A 126 15.14 6.10 7.75
CA TYR A 126 16.45 6.51 8.27
C TYR A 126 16.45 6.60 9.80
N CYS A 127 15.52 7.35 10.39
CA CYS A 127 15.47 7.55 11.84
C CYS A 127 15.20 6.25 12.60
N LEU A 128 14.34 5.36 12.08
CA LEU A 128 14.04 4.06 12.69
C LEU A 128 15.27 3.16 12.84
N LYS A 129 16.20 3.24 11.90
CA LYS A 129 17.49 2.50 11.99
C LYS A 129 18.28 2.86 13.24
N TYR A 130 18.11 4.08 13.75
CA TYR A 130 18.79 4.57 14.97
C TYR A 130 17.87 4.58 16.20
N GLY A 131 16.72 3.85 16.13
CA GLY A 131 15.77 3.75 17.24
C GLY A 131 15.01 5.06 17.54
N SER A 132 14.98 5.99 16.58
CA SER A 132 14.36 7.29 16.71
C SER A 132 13.21 7.48 15.70
N GLN A 133 12.47 8.59 15.81
CA GLN A 133 11.37 8.92 14.89
C GLN A 133 11.65 10.24 14.16
N PRO A 134 11.19 10.40 12.90
CA PRO A 134 11.33 11.65 12.18
C PRO A 134 10.38 12.70 12.78
N MET A 135 10.93 13.85 13.09
CA MET A 135 10.18 15.05 13.50
C MET A 135 10.39 16.13 12.43
N THR A 136 9.32 16.70 11.92
CA THR A 136 9.44 17.84 11.00
C THR A 136 9.90 19.07 11.79
N SER A 137 11.08 19.59 11.44
CA SER A 137 11.64 20.78 12.07
C SER A 137 11.28 22.08 11.34
N SER A 138 11.20 22.04 10.02
CA SER A 138 10.82 23.22 9.22
C SER A 138 10.27 22.82 7.85
N THR A 139 9.44 23.71 7.30
CA THR A 139 8.98 23.68 5.91
C THR A 139 9.16 25.07 5.33
N MET A 140 9.82 25.20 4.19
CA MET A 140 10.13 26.49 3.55
C MET A 140 9.71 26.44 2.07
N THR A 141 9.21 27.59 1.56
CA THR A 141 8.97 27.77 0.14
C THR A 141 10.18 28.49 -0.49
N ASN A 142 10.73 27.92 -1.54
CA ASN A 142 11.88 28.44 -2.25
C ASN A 142 11.44 29.46 -3.32
N PRO A 143 12.32 30.41 -3.73
CA PRO A 143 11.99 31.38 -4.75
C PRO A 143 11.65 30.79 -6.14
N ASN A 144 12.12 29.58 -6.41
CA ASN A 144 11.85 28.83 -7.67
C ASN A 144 10.53 28.05 -7.64
N GLY A 145 9.67 28.26 -6.62
CA GLY A 145 8.38 27.59 -6.48
C GLY A 145 8.45 26.17 -5.94
N THR A 146 9.64 25.64 -5.62
CA THR A 146 9.78 24.38 -4.89
C THR A 146 9.62 24.63 -3.38
N ARG A 147 9.34 23.56 -2.63
CA ARG A 147 9.29 23.60 -1.15
C ARG A 147 10.38 22.69 -0.58
N THR A 148 10.90 23.03 0.58
CA THR A 148 11.88 22.21 1.30
C THR A 148 11.31 21.84 2.65
N VAL A 149 11.37 20.54 2.99
CA VAL A 149 11.05 20.02 4.31
C VAL A 149 12.32 19.51 4.98
N THR A 150 12.49 19.84 6.25
CA THR A 150 13.62 19.33 7.06
C THR A 150 13.09 18.46 8.19
N PHE A 151 13.64 17.29 8.33
CA PHE A 151 13.35 16.34 9.40
C PHE A 151 14.56 16.20 10.34
N GLN A 152 14.28 16.04 11.61
CA GLN A 152 15.25 15.66 12.64
C GLN A 152 14.85 14.33 13.24
N CYS A 153 15.82 13.47 13.54
CA CYS A 153 15.56 12.25 14.27
C CYS A 153 15.50 12.55 15.78
N GLY A 154 14.30 12.49 16.36
CA GLY A 154 14.08 12.69 17.79
C GLY A 154 14.07 11.36 18.57
N LEU A 155 14.52 11.38 19.82
CA LEU A 155 14.36 10.27 20.75
C LEU A 155 12.86 10.10 21.11
N ARG A 156 12.42 8.87 21.29
CA ARG A 156 11.08 8.53 21.80
C ARG A 156 10.94 8.87 23.25
#